data_c045eb759990011b0d5925a5b4daa68d
#
_entry.id   c045eb759990011b0d5925a5b4daa68d
#
_cell.length_a   1.000
_cell.length_b   1.000
_cell.length_c   1.000
_cell.angle_alpha   90.00
_cell.angle_beta   90.00
_cell.angle_gamma   90.00
#
_symmetry.space_group_name_H-M   'P 1'
#
loop_
_entity.id
_entity.type
_entity.pdbx_description
1 polymer ?
#
loop_
_entity_poly.entity_id
_entity_poly.type
_entity_poly.pdbx_seq_one_letter_code
_entity_poly.pdbx_strand_id
1 'polypeptide(L)'
;NRSGFSSAITFLTPLKHKKFAENFYSLNGTPVDCVKIARNLLCPFEPEIVISGINPGPNLGSDAILSGTVGAALDGRNWKYPSIAVSVASFEIVDFSFAAKFISKVLDNLDNLKLENFQILNINVPDHNKFPDPKIKITKTFLNEEDCERNYESSDRKNLEDGNISISPIKIDMHSNSEYQAVEDWSKISL
;
A
#
# COMPACT_ATOMS: atom_id res chain seq x y z
N ASN A 1 -13.20 10.52 8.77
CA ASN A 1 -11.85 10.08 9.01
C ASN A 1 -11.88 8.62 9.48
N ARG A 2 -11.47 7.69 8.63
CA ARG A 2 -11.52 6.24 8.88
C ARG A 2 -10.14 5.66 8.62
N SER A 3 -9.21 5.78 9.57
CA SER A 3 -7.91 5.12 9.54
C SER A 3 -8.00 3.71 10.14
N GLY A 4 -7.08 2.81 9.76
CA GLY A 4 -7.01 1.46 10.32
C GLY A 4 -8.06 0.47 9.76
N PHE A 5 -8.52 0.66 8.52
CA PHE A 5 -9.53 -0.22 7.91
C PHE A 5 -8.94 -1.45 7.20
N SER A 6 -7.62 -1.57 7.10
CA SER A 6 -6.98 -2.69 6.41
C SER A 6 -7.62 -2.93 5.02
N SER A 7 -7.80 -4.17 4.64
CA SER A 7 -8.51 -4.58 3.42
C SER A 7 -10.02 -4.77 3.62
N ALA A 8 -10.61 -4.08 4.60
CA ALA A 8 -12.05 -4.21 4.89
C ALA A 8 -12.91 -3.72 3.72
N ILE A 9 -14.00 -4.44 3.48
CA ILE A 9 -15.05 -4.12 2.49
C ILE A 9 -16.41 -4.02 3.16
N THR A 10 -17.30 -3.26 2.55
CA THR A 10 -18.65 -3.02 3.07
C THR A 10 -19.64 -4.01 2.44
N PHE A 11 -20.26 -4.88 3.26
CA PHE A 11 -21.24 -5.86 2.80
C PHE A 11 -22.69 -5.50 3.11
N LEU A 12 -22.96 -4.95 4.30
CA LEU A 12 -24.32 -4.87 4.83
C LEU A 12 -25.00 -3.50 4.62
N THR A 13 -24.26 -2.52 4.14
CA THR A 13 -24.77 -1.16 3.94
C THR A 13 -24.63 -0.77 2.48
N PRO A 14 -25.67 -0.18 1.86
CA PRO A 14 -25.56 0.30 0.49
C PRO A 14 -24.46 1.34 0.34
N LEU A 15 -23.57 1.13 -0.62
CA LEU A 15 -22.57 2.11 -0.99
C LEU A 15 -23.19 3.18 -1.87
N LYS A 16 -22.90 4.45 -1.55
CA LYS A 16 -23.38 5.60 -2.30
C LYS A 16 -22.19 6.36 -2.85
N HIS A 17 -22.15 6.55 -4.14
CA HIS A 17 -21.17 7.42 -4.79
C HIS A 17 -21.80 8.73 -5.24
N LYS A 18 -20.98 9.78 -5.27
CA LYS A 18 -21.36 11.10 -5.80
C LYS A 18 -20.26 11.60 -6.72
N LYS A 19 -20.64 11.91 -7.95
CA LYS A 19 -19.75 12.62 -8.90
C LYS A 19 -19.76 14.10 -8.56
N PHE A 20 -18.60 14.73 -8.43
CA PHE A 20 -18.47 16.17 -8.18
C PHE A 20 -17.64 16.91 -9.24
N ALA A 21 -16.89 16.18 -10.08
CA ALA A 21 -16.25 16.71 -11.28
C ALA A 21 -16.09 15.57 -12.29
N GLU A 22 -15.62 15.88 -13.50
CA GLU A 22 -15.29 14.85 -14.47
C GLU A 22 -14.21 13.92 -13.91
N ASN A 23 -14.48 12.61 -13.93
CA ASN A 23 -13.63 11.55 -13.36
C ASN A 23 -13.33 11.66 -11.84
N PHE A 24 -14.06 12.52 -11.12
CA PHE A 24 -13.91 12.66 -9.67
C PHE A 24 -15.18 12.24 -8.95
N TYR A 25 -15.03 11.29 -8.04
CA TYR A 25 -16.12 10.70 -7.28
C TYR A 25 -15.77 10.63 -5.80
N SER A 26 -16.77 10.71 -4.95
CA SER A 26 -16.68 10.33 -3.54
C SER A 26 -17.53 9.09 -3.28
N LEU A 27 -17.09 8.27 -2.33
CA LEU A 27 -17.79 7.07 -1.89
C LEU A 27 -17.89 7.07 -0.36
N ASN A 28 -19.00 6.59 0.19
CA ASN A 28 -19.19 6.44 1.63
C ASN A 28 -18.64 5.09 2.18
N GLY A 29 -17.73 4.47 1.46
CA GLY A 29 -17.13 3.18 1.79
C GLY A 29 -15.70 3.27 2.33
N THR A 30 -15.04 2.12 2.38
CA THR A 30 -13.61 1.97 2.69
C THR A 30 -12.75 2.32 1.48
N PRO A 31 -11.41 2.45 1.63
CA PRO A 31 -10.51 2.61 0.49
C PRO A 31 -10.60 1.45 -0.51
N VAL A 32 -10.75 0.21 -0.04
CA VAL A 32 -10.95 -0.96 -0.90
C VAL A 32 -12.27 -0.89 -1.66
N ASP A 33 -13.35 -0.44 -1.01
CA ASP A 33 -14.63 -0.22 -1.69
C ASP A 33 -14.50 0.79 -2.84
N CYS A 34 -13.68 1.83 -2.65
CA CYS A 34 -13.42 2.81 -3.72
C CYS A 34 -12.80 2.14 -4.95
N VAL A 35 -11.80 1.27 -4.77
CA VAL A 35 -11.16 0.54 -5.88
C VAL A 35 -12.16 -0.37 -6.58
N LYS A 36 -12.93 -1.15 -5.81
CA LYS A 36 -13.93 -2.08 -6.35
C LYS A 36 -15.06 -1.36 -7.12
N ILE A 37 -15.59 -0.28 -6.58
CA ILE A 37 -16.65 0.51 -7.24
C ILE A 37 -16.09 1.25 -8.46
N ALA A 38 -14.88 1.80 -8.38
CA ALA A 38 -14.24 2.41 -9.53
C ALA A 38 -14.10 1.41 -10.68
N ARG A 39 -13.50 0.25 -10.41
CA ARG A 39 -13.30 -0.80 -11.43
C ARG A 39 -14.60 -1.32 -12.03
N ASN A 40 -15.57 -1.65 -11.20
CA ASN A 40 -16.76 -2.39 -11.64
C ASN A 40 -17.87 -1.48 -12.19
N LEU A 41 -17.88 -0.20 -11.87
CA LEU A 41 -19.01 0.69 -12.16
C LEU A 41 -18.63 2.03 -12.80
N LEU A 42 -17.48 2.62 -12.44
CA LEU A 42 -17.19 4.00 -12.79
C LEU A 42 -16.16 4.15 -13.91
N CYS A 43 -15.19 3.24 -14.00
CA CYS A 43 -14.18 3.27 -15.05
C CYS A 43 -14.76 2.71 -16.36
N PRO A 44 -14.69 3.45 -17.46
CA PRO A 44 -15.20 3.00 -18.78
C PRO A 44 -14.24 2.00 -19.47
N PHE A 45 -13.08 1.75 -18.90
CA PHE A 45 -12.04 0.84 -19.39
C PHE A 45 -11.35 0.14 -18.22
N GLU A 46 -10.66 -0.97 -18.48
CA GLU A 46 -9.85 -1.65 -17.45
C GLU A 46 -8.66 -0.77 -17.04
N PRO A 47 -8.52 -0.39 -15.78
CA PRO A 47 -7.37 0.36 -15.32
C PRO A 47 -6.06 -0.44 -15.45
N GLU A 48 -4.97 0.23 -15.77
CA GLU A 48 -3.64 -0.41 -15.83
C GLU A 48 -2.94 -0.47 -14.47
N ILE A 49 -3.31 0.42 -13.53
CA ILE A 49 -2.69 0.55 -12.21
C ILE A 49 -3.66 1.15 -11.20
N VAL A 50 -3.51 0.81 -9.93
CA VAL A 50 -4.09 1.54 -8.80
C VAL A 50 -3.00 2.33 -8.08
N ILE A 51 -3.27 3.60 -7.83
CA ILE A 51 -2.47 4.43 -6.91
C ILE A 51 -3.38 4.79 -5.75
N SER A 52 -3.03 4.30 -4.57
CA SER A 52 -3.76 4.56 -3.33
C SER A 52 -3.02 5.57 -2.47
N GLY A 53 -3.66 6.66 -2.12
CA GLY A 53 -3.08 7.75 -1.34
C GLY A 53 -3.37 9.10 -1.99
N ILE A 54 -2.65 10.17 -1.62
CA ILE A 54 -1.49 10.21 -0.72
C ILE A 54 -2.01 10.28 0.72
N ASN A 55 -1.56 9.34 1.57
CA ASN A 55 -1.97 9.24 2.95
C ASN A 55 -1.14 10.16 3.87
N PRO A 56 -1.73 10.97 4.74
CA PRO A 56 -1.01 11.61 5.83
C PRO A 56 -0.69 10.57 6.93
N GLY A 57 0.56 10.44 7.26
CA GLY A 57 1.09 9.42 8.17
C GLY A 57 1.68 8.21 7.42
N PRO A 58 2.83 7.70 7.87
CA PRO A 58 3.51 6.58 7.22
C PRO A 58 2.78 5.26 7.44
N ASN A 59 3.03 4.30 6.55
CA ASN A 59 2.56 2.92 6.66
C ASN A 59 3.79 1.99 6.60
N LEU A 60 4.32 1.60 7.76
CA LEU A 60 5.60 0.92 7.93
C LEU A 60 5.43 -0.39 8.70
N GLY A 61 6.31 -1.34 8.45
CA GLY A 61 6.35 -2.59 9.20
C GLY A 61 4.98 -3.28 9.28
N SER A 62 4.63 -3.79 10.46
CA SER A 62 3.34 -4.45 10.72
C SER A 62 2.11 -3.55 10.52
N ASP A 63 2.25 -2.22 10.69
CA ASP A 63 1.15 -1.27 10.52
C ASP A 63 0.66 -1.21 9.06
N ALA A 64 1.51 -1.59 8.11
CA ALA A 64 1.14 -1.67 6.69
C ALA A 64 -0.06 -2.61 6.46
N ILE A 65 -0.19 -3.71 7.24
CA ILE A 65 -1.32 -4.65 7.14
C ILE A 65 -2.64 -3.98 7.57
N LEU A 66 -2.57 -3.07 8.54
CA LEU A 66 -3.74 -2.39 9.09
C LEU A 66 -4.17 -1.18 8.26
N SER A 67 -3.35 -0.78 7.29
CA SER A 67 -3.57 0.41 6.48
C SER A 67 -4.63 0.20 5.41
N GLY A 68 -5.64 1.08 5.37
CA GLY A 68 -6.59 1.13 4.26
C GLY A 68 -5.95 1.57 2.94
N THR A 69 -4.88 2.38 3.00
CA THR A 69 -4.12 2.81 1.82
C THR A 69 -3.38 1.62 1.18
N VAL A 70 -2.71 0.83 1.99
CA VAL A 70 -2.05 -0.41 1.53
C VAL A 70 -3.09 -1.43 1.07
N GLY A 71 -4.19 -1.60 1.82
CA GLY A 71 -5.30 -2.50 1.45
C GLY A 71 -5.91 -2.19 0.08
N ALA A 72 -6.11 -0.91 -0.24
CA ALA A 72 -6.61 -0.50 -1.55
C ALA A 72 -5.62 -0.79 -2.69
N ALA A 73 -4.31 -0.55 -2.46
CA ALA A 73 -3.29 -0.94 -3.43
C ALA A 73 -3.26 -2.46 -3.63
N LEU A 74 -3.37 -3.24 -2.54
CA LEU A 74 -3.44 -4.70 -2.61
C LEU A 74 -4.65 -5.22 -3.39
N ASP A 75 -5.79 -4.54 -3.34
CA ASP A 75 -6.96 -4.92 -4.16
C ASP A 75 -6.68 -4.74 -5.67
N GLY A 76 -5.84 -3.76 -6.03
CA GLY A 76 -5.44 -3.48 -7.41
C GLY A 76 -4.24 -4.27 -7.95
N ARG A 77 -3.63 -5.17 -7.16
CA ARG A 77 -2.37 -5.83 -7.48
C ARG A 77 -2.36 -6.75 -8.72
N ASN A 78 -3.53 -7.04 -9.29
CA ASN A 78 -3.68 -7.99 -10.40
C ASN A 78 -3.74 -7.29 -11.78
N TRP A 79 -3.47 -5.99 -11.84
CA TRP A 79 -3.47 -5.26 -13.11
C TRP A 79 -2.10 -5.26 -13.79
N LYS A 80 -2.00 -4.59 -14.93
CA LYS A 80 -0.80 -4.58 -15.78
C LYS A 80 0.47 -4.16 -15.03
N TYR A 81 0.35 -3.14 -14.18
CA TYR A 81 1.45 -2.65 -13.37
C TYR A 81 1.23 -2.95 -11.88
N PRO A 82 2.30 -3.06 -11.09
CA PRO A 82 2.19 -3.17 -9.65
C PRO A 82 1.51 -1.93 -9.09
N SER A 83 0.46 -2.13 -8.30
CA SER A 83 -0.23 -1.02 -7.64
C SER A 83 0.67 -0.34 -6.61
N ILE A 84 0.41 0.93 -6.33
CA ILE A 84 1.24 1.76 -5.47
C ILE A 84 0.42 2.26 -4.29
N ALA A 85 0.90 2.03 -3.07
CA ALA A 85 0.46 2.72 -1.86
C ALA A 85 1.43 3.86 -1.57
N VAL A 86 0.91 5.07 -1.37
CA VAL A 86 1.72 6.28 -1.16
C VAL A 86 1.36 6.94 0.14
N SER A 87 2.36 7.23 0.97
CA SER A 87 2.21 7.89 2.25
C SER A 87 3.27 8.97 2.45
N VAL A 88 2.93 10.06 3.17
CA VAL A 88 3.88 11.06 3.62
C VAL A 88 4.01 10.97 5.13
N ALA A 89 5.24 10.92 5.63
CA ALA A 89 5.55 10.76 7.06
C ALA A 89 5.29 12.04 7.86
N SER A 90 4.07 12.54 7.81
CA SER A 90 3.59 13.66 8.63
C SER A 90 2.12 13.48 8.93
N PHE A 91 1.72 13.78 10.18
CA PHE A 91 0.32 13.80 10.62
C PHE A 91 -0.26 15.22 10.68
N GLU A 92 0.56 16.23 10.45
CA GLU A 92 0.16 17.63 10.38
C GLU A 92 -0.42 17.98 9.01
N ILE A 93 -0.71 19.27 8.78
CA ILE A 93 -1.10 19.76 7.44
C ILE A 93 0.08 19.53 6.50
N VAL A 94 -0.09 18.63 5.54
CA VAL A 94 0.98 18.16 4.67
C VAL A 94 0.85 18.80 3.30
N ASP A 95 1.95 19.32 2.79
CA ASP A 95 2.08 19.59 1.37
C ASP A 95 2.42 18.29 0.63
N PHE A 96 1.46 17.77 -0.11
CA PHE A 96 1.63 16.55 -0.91
C PHE A 96 2.35 16.77 -2.25
N SER A 97 2.70 18.01 -2.60
CA SER A 97 3.24 18.37 -3.92
C SER A 97 4.53 17.63 -4.26
N PHE A 98 5.41 17.47 -3.26
CA PHE A 98 6.67 16.74 -3.46
C PHE A 98 6.39 15.25 -3.72
N ALA A 99 5.57 14.61 -2.92
CA ALA A 99 5.20 13.20 -3.09
C ALA A 99 4.48 12.98 -4.43
N ALA A 100 3.55 13.86 -4.81
CA ALA A 100 2.84 13.78 -6.08
C ALA A 100 3.80 13.86 -7.28
N LYS A 101 4.76 14.81 -7.26
CA LYS A 101 5.81 14.93 -8.30
C LYS A 101 6.70 13.69 -8.33
N PHE A 102 7.02 13.13 -7.17
CA PHE A 102 7.82 11.92 -7.10
C PHE A 102 7.08 10.73 -7.74
N ILE A 103 5.80 10.53 -7.40
CA ILE A 103 4.98 9.46 -7.99
C ILE A 103 4.82 9.63 -9.50
N SER A 104 4.65 10.86 -10.01
CA SER A 104 4.64 11.10 -11.46
C SER A 104 5.89 10.55 -12.13
N LYS A 105 7.09 10.82 -11.56
CA LYS A 105 8.35 10.27 -12.09
C LYS A 105 8.43 8.74 -11.98
N VAL A 106 7.85 8.13 -10.94
CA VAL A 106 7.76 6.67 -10.81
C VAL A 106 6.91 6.12 -11.95
N LEU A 107 5.76 6.73 -12.23
CA LEU A 107 4.85 6.31 -13.30
C LEU A 107 5.51 6.39 -14.69
N ASP A 108 6.25 7.44 -14.97
CA ASP A 108 6.98 7.61 -16.24
C ASP A 108 8.04 6.50 -16.49
N ASN A 109 8.39 5.74 -15.46
CA ASN A 109 9.41 4.71 -15.51
C ASN A 109 8.90 3.29 -15.22
N LEU A 110 7.59 3.09 -15.07
CA LEU A 110 7.02 1.79 -14.71
C LEU A 110 7.31 0.68 -15.72
N ASP A 111 7.41 0.97 -17.00
CA ASP A 111 7.72 -0.02 -18.03
C ASP A 111 9.11 -0.66 -17.84
N ASN A 112 10.01 0.00 -17.12
CA ASN A 112 11.33 -0.52 -16.78
C ASN A 112 11.32 -1.41 -15.53
N LEU A 113 10.22 -1.40 -14.75
CA LEU A 113 10.10 -2.15 -13.51
C LEU A 113 9.53 -3.55 -13.79
N LYS A 114 10.38 -4.55 -13.63
CA LYS A 114 9.99 -5.96 -13.78
C LYS A 114 9.78 -6.56 -12.38
N LEU A 115 8.54 -6.59 -11.93
CA LEU A 115 8.16 -7.31 -10.73
C LEU A 115 7.35 -8.56 -11.11
N GLU A 116 7.37 -9.56 -10.24
CA GLU A 116 6.44 -10.68 -10.32
C GLU A 116 5.00 -10.19 -10.11
N ASN A 117 4.04 -10.96 -10.62
CA ASN A 117 2.62 -10.67 -10.42
C ASN A 117 2.25 -10.65 -8.92
N PHE A 118 1.16 -9.94 -8.60
CA PHE A 118 0.59 -9.84 -7.25
C PHE A 118 1.42 -9.05 -6.23
N GLN A 119 2.38 -8.24 -6.67
CA GLN A 119 3.12 -7.34 -5.80
C GLN A 119 2.58 -5.91 -5.89
N ILE A 120 2.81 -5.15 -4.84
CA ILE A 120 2.59 -3.70 -4.80
C ILE A 120 3.88 -3.00 -4.37
N LEU A 121 3.97 -1.71 -4.66
CA LEU A 121 4.99 -0.85 -4.07
C LEU A 121 4.37 -0.06 -2.91
N ASN A 122 4.91 -0.23 -1.72
CA ASN A 122 4.60 0.64 -0.57
C ASN A 122 5.67 1.75 -0.50
N ILE A 123 5.25 2.98 -0.78
CA ILE A 123 6.14 4.13 -0.87
C ILE A 123 5.82 5.08 0.29
N ASN A 124 6.82 5.30 1.16
CA ASN A 124 6.74 6.26 2.24
C ASN A 124 7.72 7.40 1.96
N VAL A 125 7.20 8.61 1.85
CA VAL A 125 7.95 9.83 1.57
C VAL A 125 8.14 10.60 2.87
N PRO A 126 9.36 11.03 3.23
CA PRO A 126 9.57 11.83 4.42
C PRO A 126 8.92 13.23 4.27
N ASP A 127 8.72 13.90 5.39
CA ASP A 127 8.29 15.31 5.39
C ASP A 127 9.34 16.17 4.69
N HIS A 128 8.99 16.70 3.52
CA HIS A 128 9.90 17.47 2.68
C HIS A 128 10.37 18.77 3.35
N ASN A 129 9.60 19.32 4.28
CA ASN A 129 10.02 20.50 5.04
C ASN A 129 11.15 20.19 6.02
N LYS A 130 11.22 18.95 6.51
CA LYS A 130 12.29 18.47 7.41
C LYS A 130 13.46 17.88 6.64
N PHE A 131 13.19 17.25 5.50
CA PHE A 131 14.15 16.54 4.66
C PHE A 131 14.01 17.01 3.20
N PRO A 132 14.64 18.13 2.81
CA PRO A 132 14.43 18.74 1.50
C PRO A 132 15.08 17.99 0.34
N ASP A 133 16.05 17.12 0.60
CA ASP A 133 16.78 16.33 -0.42
C ASP A 133 16.82 14.85 -0.06
N PRO A 134 15.66 14.17 -0.01
CA PRO A 134 15.59 12.77 0.39
C PRO A 134 16.17 11.86 -0.70
N LYS A 135 16.96 10.86 -0.28
CA LYS A 135 17.45 9.80 -1.19
C LYS A 135 16.42 8.69 -1.30
N ILE A 136 16.41 7.99 -2.44
CA ILE A 136 15.57 6.80 -2.61
C ILE A 136 16.29 5.60 -2.02
N LYS A 137 15.58 4.82 -1.21
CA LYS A 137 16.04 3.56 -0.64
C LYS A 137 15.03 2.44 -0.91
N ILE A 138 15.51 1.34 -1.42
CA ILE A 138 14.72 0.11 -1.50
C ILE A 138 14.84 -0.59 -0.15
N THR A 139 13.71 -0.87 0.45
CA THR A 139 13.61 -1.25 1.85
C THR A 139 12.79 -2.52 2.03
N LYS A 140 12.84 -3.09 3.23
CA LYS A 140 12.04 -4.26 3.64
C LYS A 140 11.01 -3.83 4.68
N THR A 141 9.81 -4.35 4.52
CA THR A 141 8.73 -4.22 5.50
C THR A 141 8.70 -5.48 6.35
N PHE A 142 9.01 -5.38 7.64
CA PHE A 142 9.02 -6.51 8.56
C PHE A 142 7.74 -6.55 9.38
N LEU A 143 7.14 -7.74 9.50
CA LEU A 143 5.86 -7.92 10.19
C LEU A 143 6.02 -8.18 11.69
N ASN A 144 7.20 -8.57 12.15
CA ASN A 144 7.51 -8.75 13.56
C ASN A 144 8.71 -7.90 13.99
N GLU A 145 8.76 -7.57 15.27
CA GLU A 145 9.78 -6.69 15.83
C GLU A 145 11.18 -7.33 15.82
N GLU A 146 11.30 -8.63 16.10
CA GLU A 146 12.60 -9.31 16.12
C GLU A 146 13.29 -9.27 14.76
N ASP A 147 12.55 -9.53 13.67
CA ASP A 147 13.11 -9.46 12.32
C ASP A 147 13.44 -8.02 11.93
N CYS A 148 12.63 -7.05 12.38
CA CYS A 148 12.92 -5.64 12.18
C CYS A 148 14.21 -5.24 12.93
N GLU A 149 14.39 -5.63 14.18
CA GLU A 149 15.58 -5.32 14.95
C GLU A 149 16.84 -5.94 14.35
N ARG A 150 16.78 -7.23 13.96
CA ARG A 150 17.92 -7.93 13.32
C ARG A 150 18.35 -7.32 11.99
N ASN A 151 17.43 -6.68 11.27
CA ASN A 151 17.63 -6.14 9.93
C ASN A 151 17.33 -4.65 9.86
N TYR A 152 17.45 -3.93 10.97
CA TYR A 152 16.97 -2.56 11.14
C TYR A 152 17.47 -1.60 10.03
N GLU A 153 18.74 -1.69 9.66
CA GLU A 153 19.35 -0.84 8.62
C GLU A 153 18.68 -0.96 7.25
N SER A 154 18.07 -2.10 6.95
CA SER A 154 17.33 -2.32 5.69
C SER A 154 15.83 -2.09 5.81
N SER A 155 15.32 -1.76 7.01
CA SER A 155 13.89 -1.58 7.25
C SER A 155 13.36 -0.28 6.63
N ASP A 156 12.09 -0.29 6.30
CA ASP A 156 11.33 0.88 5.86
C ASP A 156 11.29 1.96 6.95
N ARG A 157 11.18 1.56 8.22
CA ARG A 157 11.17 2.44 9.38
C ARG A 157 12.47 3.24 9.49
N LYS A 158 13.62 2.54 9.58
CA LYS A 158 14.93 3.18 9.72
C LYS A 158 15.23 4.15 8.59
N ASN A 159 14.98 3.71 7.36
CA ASN A 159 15.27 4.55 6.21
C ASN A 159 14.40 5.81 6.13
N LEU A 160 13.13 5.72 6.57
CA LEU A 160 12.26 6.88 6.65
C LEU A 160 12.67 7.83 7.79
N GLU A 161 13.08 7.31 8.95
CA GLU A 161 13.62 8.09 10.08
C GLU A 161 14.89 8.86 9.69
N ASP A 162 15.73 8.28 8.83
CA ASP A 162 16.91 8.94 8.26
C ASP A 162 16.56 9.98 7.17
N GLY A 163 15.30 10.23 6.93
CA GLY A 163 14.83 11.20 5.93
C GLY A 163 14.92 10.72 4.49
N ASN A 164 14.98 9.42 4.25
CA ASN A 164 14.97 8.86 2.90
C ASN A 164 13.54 8.52 2.45
N ILE A 165 13.31 8.49 1.13
CA ILE A 165 12.12 7.88 0.55
C ILE A 165 12.30 6.36 0.62
N SER A 166 11.41 5.69 1.32
CA SER A 166 11.37 4.24 1.44
C SER A 166 10.46 3.66 0.36
N ILE A 167 10.96 2.71 -0.43
CA ILE A 167 10.18 1.93 -1.40
C ILE A 167 10.33 0.46 -1.04
N SER A 168 9.24 -0.15 -0.58
CA SER A 168 9.20 -1.56 -0.22
C SER A 168 8.29 -2.32 -1.20
N PRO A 169 8.78 -3.33 -1.92
CA PRO A 169 7.92 -4.27 -2.62
C PRO A 169 7.23 -5.16 -1.59
N ILE A 170 5.89 -5.22 -1.62
CA ILE A 170 5.08 -6.04 -0.73
C ILE A 170 4.34 -7.09 -1.55
N LYS A 171 4.39 -8.34 -1.09
CA LYS A 171 3.60 -9.46 -1.58
C LYS A 171 2.81 -10.07 -0.43
N ILE A 172 1.54 -10.37 -0.67
CA ILE A 172 0.79 -11.21 0.27
C ILE A 172 0.92 -12.66 -0.18
N ASP A 173 1.54 -13.46 0.65
CA ASP A 173 1.51 -14.92 0.57
C ASP A 173 0.72 -15.45 1.77
N MET A 174 -0.41 -16.11 1.49
CA MET A 174 -1.30 -16.66 2.52
C MET A 174 -1.04 -18.15 2.76
N HIS A 175 -0.11 -18.74 2.01
CA HIS A 175 0.22 -20.15 2.12
C HIS A 175 1.56 -20.34 2.82
N SER A 176 1.56 -21.11 3.91
CA SER A 176 2.79 -21.53 4.59
C SER A 176 3.19 -22.93 4.16
N ASN A 177 4.09 -23.02 3.20
CA ASN A 177 4.60 -24.32 2.75
C ASN A 177 5.33 -25.08 3.86
N SER A 178 6.03 -24.37 4.75
CA SER A 178 6.78 -24.96 5.85
C SER A 178 5.90 -25.64 6.89
N GLU A 179 4.69 -25.09 7.11
CA GLU A 179 3.77 -25.57 8.14
C GLU A 179 2.70 -26.54 7.60
N TYR A 180 2.57 -26.64 6.28
CA TYR A 180 1.54 -27.50 5.67
C TYR A 180 1.65 -28.94 6.15
N GLN A 181 2.84 -29.52 6.10
CA GLN A 181 3.08 -30.90 6.51
C GLN A 181 2.82 -31.12 8.01
N ALA A 182 3.19 -30.15 8.83
CA ALA A 182 2.96 -30.22 10.29
C ALA A 182 1.45 -30.23 10.61
N VAL A 183 0.65 -29.41 9.90
CA VAL A 183 -0.83 -29.39 10.05
C VAL A 183 -1.46 -30.68 9.51
N GLU A 184 -0.96 -31.21 8.40
CA GLU A 184 -1.42 -32.48 7.84
C GLU A 184 -1.15 -33.64 8.83
N ASP A 185 0.04 -33.72 9.40
CA ASP A 185 0.40 -34.77 10.35
C ASP A 185 -0.38 -34.63 11.67
N TRP A 186 -0.59 -33.41 12.15
CA TRP A 186 -1.45 -33.16 13.31
C TRP A 186 -2.89 -33.61 13.07
N SER A 187 -3.44 -33.37 11.89
CA SER A 187 -4.84 -33.77 11.57
C SER A 187 -5.05 -35.29 11.62
N LYS A 188 -4.04 -36.08 11.27
CA LYS A 188 -4.08 -37.54 11.33
C LYS A 188 -4.09 -38.11 12.76
N ILE A 189 -3.59 -37.35 13.73
CA ILE A 189 -3.50 -37.78 15.14
C ILE A 189 -4.70 -37.30 15.96
N SER A 190 -5.25 -36.12 15.63
CA SER A 190 -6.17 -35.38 16.49
C SER A 190 -7.63 -35.40 16.01
N LEU A 191 -7.90 -35.90 14.80
CA LEU A 191 -9.22 -35.95 14.19
C LEU A 191 -9.59 -37.41 13.80
#